data_69c0b6c7bb078b57bdd34fb4b8239287
#
_entry.id   69c0b6c7bb078b57bdd34fb4b8239287
#
_cell.length_a   1.000
_cell.length_b   1.000
_cell.length_c   1.000
_cell.angle_alpha   90.00
_cell.angle_beta   90.00
_cell.angle_gamma   90.00
#
_symmetry.space_group_name_H-M   'P 1'
#
loop_
_entity.id
_entity.type
_entity.pdbx_description
1 polymer ?
#
loop_
_entity_poly.entity_id
_entity_poly.type
_entity_poly.pdbx_seq_one_letter_code
_entity_poly.pdbx_strand_id
1 'polypeptide(L)'
;MKRIKIFRILAFAAILSLLVIAIPASPALAAESIDLSPSTGEVGDKIDIDGSGFKTDGTRVYIYVSSQEWDVGDEIDDDVTVYNLVKKRTPDVNGELDTYFYVPEILDEGDDGEDDPEDVVGGYYYVYVTYGDNDDIEAVEDFTVRGIELSPDEGMVDTEVEITGLGFTNSKDIRYIKYDGEEIDIESGDDETDRHGEFTSSILIPESIAGEHTITVRDKSNKEASATFTVDPEITVTPISGTKGDTVAVTGTGFGDEEDVAITFNNVTVATNTTDQDGSFTASFIVPDVAAAIYDVEAEDDDNNDARAQFTVEIATVLTISPVTTQASPAYAGMNIAVSGLGFRASSAITVTDLTSGLLITTTTSNADGVFQTTFEAAGAAGEHVITASDGTSTLQVSFIMESQPPSAPALLLPEAATKVEARVPLDWETVTDDSSPVTYTLQVATDDSCALASILLEKEGLTKSEYTATEAEKLSSTKEEAPYYWRVKAIDAISNESEWSTPGSFYVGGISFDLTGWVLYVVMGVGGLALLGLGYWLGRRTTFY
;
A
#
# COMPACT_ATOMS: atom_id res chain seq x y z
N MET A 1 -4.82 -10.43 -28.85
CA MET A 1 -5.66 -9.34 -29.40
C MET A 1 -6.55 -9.96 -30.49
N LYS A 2 -7.66 -10.54 -30.08
CA LYS A 2 -8.66 -11.09 -31.01
C LYS A 2 -9.59 -9.96 -31.47
N ARG A 3 -9.81 -9.87 -32.77
CA ARG A 3 -10.61 -8.81 -33.39
C ARG A 3 -12.08 -9.23 -33.34
N ILE A 4 -12.89 -8.49 -32.60
CA ILE A 4 -14.35 -8.58 -32.61
C ILE A 4 -14.85 -8.20 -34.00
N LYS A 5 -15.56 -9.10 -34.69
CA LYS A 5 -16.27 -8.86 -35.95
C LYS A 5 -17.65 -8.33 -35.60
N ILE A 6 -17.86 -7.04 -35.86
CA ILE A 6 -19.17 -6.38 -35.71
C ILE A 6 -20.05 -6.80 -36.90
N PHE A 7 -21.20 -7.40 -36.62
CA PHE A 7 -22.28 -7.69 -37.57
C PHE A 7 -22.81 -6.39 -38.19
N ARG A 8 -22.86 -6.35 -39.50
CA ARG A 8 -23.57 -5.32 -40.25
C ARG A 8 -24.82 -5.96 -40.88
N ILE A 9 -25.97 -5.71 -40.29
CA ILE A 9 -27.26 -5.88 -40.96
C ILE A 9 -27.48 -4.67 -41.87
N LEU A 10 -27.55 -4.88 -43.16
CA LEU A 10 -27.98 -3.88 -44.12
C LEU A 10 -29.08 -4.49 -45.00
N ALA A 11 -30.31 -4.11 -44.69
CA ALA A 11 -31.46 -4.34 -45.57
C ALA A 11 -31.26 -3.61 -46.92
N PHE A 12 -31.22 -4.32 -48.01
CA PHE A 12 -31.37 -3.77 -49.34
C PHE A 12 -32.74 -4.09 -49.92
N ALA A 13 -33.63 -3.12 -49.87
CA ALA A 13 -34.81 -3.10 -50.73
C ALA A 13 -34.40 -2.44 -52.07
N ALA A 14 -34.39 -3.18 -53.15
CA ALA A 14 -34.26 -2.65 -54.47
C ALA A 14 -35.43 -3.08 -55.33
N ILE A 15 -36.28 -2.12 -55.67
CA ILE A 15 -37.29 -2.15 -56.71
C ILE A 15 -36.58 -2.19 -58.04
N LEU A 16 -36.84 -3.22 -58.86
CA LEU A 16 -36.57 -3.11 -60.31
C LEU A 16 -37.81 -3.55 -61.09
N SER A 17 -38.40 -2.58 -61.77
CA SER A 17 -39.56 -2.69 -62.62
C SER A 17 -39.27 -3.34 -63.98
N LEU A 18 -40.13 -4.25 -64.35
CA LEU A 18 -40.56 -4.71 -65.67
C LEU A 18 -39.74 -4.34 -66.91
N LEU A 19 -39.29 -5.39 -67.56
CA LEU A 19 -39.33 -5.44 -69.00
C LEU A 19 -39.86 -6.83 -69.44
N VAL A 20 -41.09 -6.91 -69.87
CA VAL A 20 -41.69 -8.14 -70.39
C VAL A 20 -41.20 -8.39 -71.83
N ILE A 21 -40.32 -9.35 -72.02
CA ILE A 21 -40.14 -10.02 -73.30
C ILE A 21 -40.70 -11.43 -73.12
N ALA A 22 -41.84 -11.69 -73.82
CA ALA A 22 -42.43 -13.01 -73.82
C ALA A 22 -41.54 -14.02 -74.58
N ILE A 23 -40.68 -14.68 -73.86
CA ILE A 23 -40.07 -15.96 -74.23
C ILE A 23 -41.03 -17.02 -73.64
N PRO A 24 -41.42 -18.07 -74.35
CA PRO A 24 -42.16 -19.17 -73.69
C PRO A 24 -41.25 -19.70 -72.59
N ALA A 25 -41.64 -19.42 -71.38
CA ALA A 25 -40.96 -20.00 -70.23
C ALA A 25 -41.08 -21.50 -70.33
N SER A 26 -40.02 -22.22 -70.52
CA SER A 26 -39.93 -23.57 -69.99
C SER A 26 -40.40 -23.48 -68.55
N PRO A 27 -41.24 -24.41 -68.06
CA PRO A 27 -41.52 -24.38 -66.63
C PRO A 27 -40.20 -24.33 -65.90
N ALA A 28 -39.92 -23.20 -65.22
CA ALA A 28 -38.86 -23.18 -64.27
C ALA A 28 -39.19 -24.32 -63.30
N LEU A 29 -38.33 -25.31 -63.23
CA LEU A 29 -38.35 -26.21 -62.08
C LEU A 29 -38.32 -25.28 -60.86
N ALA A 30 -39.25 -25.47 -59.93
CA ALA A 30 -39.12 -24.79 -58.64
C ALA A 30 -37.79 -25.16 -58.09
N ALA A 31 -37.06 -24.15 -57.55
CA ALA A 31 -35.80 -24.39 -56.82
C ALA A 31 -36.13 -25.40 -55.69
N GLU A 32 -35.17 -26.25 -55.40
CA GLU A 32 -35.25 -27.15 -54.26
C GLU A 32 -35.39 -26.34 -52.98
N SER A 33 -36.29 -26.74 -52.10
CA SER A 33 -36.55 -26.08 -50.81
C SER A 33 -36.99 -27.12 -49.78
N ILE A 34 -36.71 -26.83 -48.54
CA ILE A 34 -37.17 -27.57 -47.38
C ILE A 34 -37.79 -26.61 -46.38
N ASP A 35 -38.75 -27.08 -45.61
CA ASP A 35 -39.37 -26.44 -44.45
C ASP A 35 -39.24 -27.40 -43.25
N LEU A 36 -38.89 -26.86 -42.09
CA LEU A 36 -38.70 -27.63 -40.85
C LEU A 36 -39.88 -27.42 -39.89
N SER A 37 -40.38 -28.52 -39.29
CA SER A 37 -41.48 -28.45 -38.33
C SER A 37 -41.28 -29.43 -37.16
N PRO A 38 -41.15 -28.94 -35.91
CA PRO A 38 -41.00 -27.53 -35.54
C PRO A 38 -39.64 -26.95 -36.00
N SER A 39 -39.54 -25.61 -36.11
CA SER A 39 -38.30 -24.91 -36.41
C SER A 39 -37.40 -24.71 -35.15
N THR A 40 -37.84 -25.22 -34.00
CA THR A 40 -37.10 -25.22 -32.74
C THR A 40 -37.27 -26.54 -32.03
N GLY A 41 -36.19 -27.06 -31.41
CA GLY A 41 -36.24 -28.34 -30.68
C GLY A 41 -35.12 -28.43 -29.63
N GLU A 42 -35.08 -29.55 -28.93
CA GLU A 42 -34.00 -29.96 -28.05
C GLU A 42 -33.20 -31.10 -28.68
N VAL A 43 -32.01 -31.36 -28.17
CA VAL A 43 -31.25 -32.58 -28.51
C VAL A 43 -32.16 -33.81 -28.32
N GLY A 44 -32.23 -34.68 -29.34
CA GLY A 44 -33.10 -35.84 -29.37
C GLY A 44 -34.54 -35.59 -29.83
N ASP A 45 -34.95 -34.33 -30.01
CA ASP A 45 -36.29 -34.03 -30.58
C ASP A 45 -36.37 -34.43 -32.04
N LYS A 46 -37.61 -34.82 -32.43
CA LYS A 46 -37.93 -35.13 -33.82
C LYS A 46 -38.31 -33.85 -34.57
N ILE A 47 -37.60 -33.55 -35.66
CA ILE A 47 -37.89 -32.47 -36.59
C ILE A 47 -38.39 -33.08 -37.92
N ASP A 48 -39.59 -32.74 -38.33
CA ASP A 48 -40.16 -33.15 -39.61
C ASP A 48 -39.64 -32.20 -40.72
N ILE A 49 -39.34 -32.77 -41.89
CA ILE A 49 -38.83 -32.06 -43.05
C ILE A 49 -39.87 -32.24 -44.18
N ASP A 50 -40.44 -31.13 -44.61
CA ASP A 50 -41.29 -31.06 -45.80
C ASP A 50 -40.51 -30.32 -46.90
N GLY A 51 -40.19 -31.01 -47.98
CA GLY A 51 -39.39 -30.44 -49.06
C GLY A 51 -40.08 -30.60 -50.44
N SER A 52 -39.73 -29.70 -51.34
CA SER A 52 -40.29 -29.69 -52.71
C SER A 52 -39.26 -29.28 -53.77
N GLY A 53 -39.53 -29.59 -55.03
CA GLY A 53 -38.69 -29.22 -56.16
C GLY A 53 -37.57 -30.21 -56.47
N PHE A 54 -37.43 -31.29 -55.71
CA PHE A 54 -36.33 -32.26 -55.84
C PHE A 54 -36.51 -33.15 -57.13
N LYS A 55 -35.38 -33.76 -57.57
CA LYS A 55 -35.31 -34.62 -58.73
C LYS A 55 -36.28 -35.81 -58.61
N THR A 56 -37.04 -36.09 -59.72
CA THR A 56 -38.05 -37.16 -59.77
C THR A 56 -37.54 -38.43 -60.44
N ASP A 57 -36.24 -38.53 -60.74
CA ASP A 57 -35.62 -39.66 -61.45
C ASP A 57 -35.20 -40.82 -60.52
N GLY A 58 -35.54 -40.72 -59.22
CA GLY A 58 -35.19 -41.71 -58.21
C GLY A 58 -33.82 -41.42 -57.51
N THR A 59 -33.23 -40.27 -57.78
CA THR A 59 -32.02 -39.82 -57.09
C THR A 59 -32.32 -39.69 -55.61
N ARG A 60 -31.37 -40.17 -54.78
CA ARG A 60 -31.47 -40.08 -53.33
C ARG A 60 -30.88 -38.74 -52.88
N VAL A 61 -31.51 -38.14 -51.87
CA VAL A 61 -30.96 -36.98 -51.15
C VAL A 61 -30.36 -37.43 -49.85
N TYR A 62 -29.37 -36.65 -49.42
CA TYR A 62 -28.62 -36.76 -48.17
C TYR A 62 -28.92 -35.51 -47.35
N ILE A 63 -29.18 -35.69 -46.05
CA ILE A 63 -29.62 -34.63 -45.15
C ILE A 63 -28.61 -34.53 -44.03
N TYR A 64 -28.02 -33.38 -43.89
CA TYR A 64 -26.99 -33.05 -42.90
C TYR A 64 -27.50 -32.01 -41.92
N VAL A 65 -26.97 -32.04 -40.71
CA VAL A 65 -27.11 -30.99 -39.68
C VAL A 65 -25.72 -30.45 -39.36
N SER A 66 -25.61 -29.14 -39.29
CA SER A 66 -24.35 -28.46 -39.03
C SER A 66 -24.56 -27.24 -38.13
N SER A 67 -23.57 -26.85 -37.36
CA SER A 67 -23.45 -25.56 -36.66
C SER A 67 -22.96 -24.42 -37.55
N GLN A 68 -22.44 -24.74 -38.74
CA GLN A 68 -21.87 -23.77 -39.68
C GLN A 68 -22.91 -23.30 -40.70
N GLU A 69 -22.98 -21.99 -40.98
CA GLU A 69 -23.90 -21.38 -41.96
C GLU A 69 -23.24 -21.27 -43.35
N TRP A 70 -23.86 -21.96 -44.36
CA TRP A 70 -23.42 -21.94 -45.75
C TRP A 70 -24.61 -21.83 -46.70
N ASP A 71 -24.36 -21.38 -47.91
CA ASP A 71 -25.39 -21.15 -48.90
C ASP A 71 -25.58 -22.36 -49.87
N VAL A 72 -26.71 -22.35 -50.61
CA VAL A 72 -26.93 -23.31 -51.71
C VAL A 72 -25.83 -23.16 -52.77
N GLY A 73 -25.20 -24.29 -53.11
CA GLY A 73 -24.08 -24.38 -54.03
C GLY A 73 -22.72 -24.51 -53.41
N ASP A 74 -22.59 -24.36 -52.06
CA ASP A 74 -21.39 -24.74 -51.32
C ASP A 74 -21.37 -26.26 -51.12
N GLU A 75 -20.20 -26.84 -50.84
CA GLU A 75 -19.99 -28.29 -50.80
C GLU A 75 -19.85 -28.81 -49.37
N ILE A 76 -20.55 -29.90 -49.04
CA ILE A 76 -20.34 -30.61 -47.77
C ILE A 76 -18.94 -31.23 -47.79
N ASP A 77 -18.20 -31.17 -46.70
CA ASP A 77 -16.82 -31.65 -46.47
C ASP A 77 -15.71 -30.71 -46.99
N ASP A 78 -15.97 -29.88 -48.03
CA ASP A 78 -15.02 -28.84 -48.47
C ASP A 78 -15.27 -27.49 -47.79
N ASP A 79 -16.54 -27.05 -47.73
CA ASP A 79 -16.97 -25.78 -47.14
C ASP A 79 -17.57 -26.00 -45.75
N VAL A 80 -18.52 -26.99 -45.65
CA VAL A 80 -19.11 -27.39 -44.37
C VAL A 80 -18.29 -28.51 -43.77
N THR A 81 -17.47 -28.16 -42.75
CA THR A 81 -16.47 -29.07 -42.15
C THR A 81 -16.88 -29.65 -40.79
N VAL A 82 -18.00 -29.19 -40.20
CA VAL A 82 -18.57 -29.70 -38.93
C VAL A 82 -20.02 -30.05 -39.18
N TYR A 83 -20.36 -31.35 -39.24
CA TYR A 83 -21.71 -31.79 -39.54
C TYR A 83 -21.98 -33.22 -39.07
N ASN A 84 -23.27 -33.61 -39.14
CA ASN A 84 -23.71 -35.02 -39.09
C ASN A 84 -24.62 -35.35 -40.24
N LEU A 85 -24.39 -36.47 -40.91
CA LEU A 85 -25.34 -37.05 -41.86
C LEU A 85 -26.49 -37.74 -41.10
N VAL A 86 -27.60 -37.02 -40.96
CA VAL A 86 -28.74 -37.50 -40.13
C VAL A 86 -29.74 -38.39 -40.89
N LYS A 87 -29.78 -38.25 -42.23
CA LYS A 87 -30.76 -39.03 -43.01
C LYS A 87 -30.37 -39.19 -44.48
N LYS A 88 -30.81 -40.30 -45.09
CA LYS A 88 -30.80 -40.51 -46.54
C LYS A 88 -32.24 -40.89 -47.00
N ARG A 89 -32.77 -40.15 -47.99
CA ARG A 89 -34.16 -40.35 -48.45
C ARG A 89 -34.26 -40.17 -49.97
N THR A 90 -35.22 -40.81 -50.61
CA THR A 90 -35.56 -40.58 -52.03
C THR A 90 -36.86 -39.79 -52.08
N PRO A 91 -36.87 -38.60 -52.73
CA PRO A 91 -38.12 -37.86 -52.98
C PRO A 91 -39.16 -38.69 -53.72
N ASP A 92 -40.38 -38.29 -53.60
CA ASP A 92 -41.50 -38.99 -54.32
C ASP A 92 -41.52 -38.68 -55.83
N VAL A 93 -42.51 -39.23 -56.54
CA VAL A 93 -42.65 -39.03 -57.98
C VAL A 93 -43.02 -37.60 -58.40
N ASN A 94 -43.37 -36.74 -57.46
CA ASN A 94 -43.66 -35.33 -57.68
C ASN A 94 -42.47 -34.44 -57.28
N GLY A 95 -41.40 -35.02 -56.75
CA GLY A 95 -40.28 -34.28 -56.22
C GLY A 95 -40.53 -33.74 -54.82
N GLU A 96 -41.44 -34.34 -54.07
CA GLU A 96 -41.72 -34.00 -52.69
C GLU A 96 -40.86 -34.85 -51.75
N LEU A 97 -40.34 -34.22 -50.69
CA LEU A 97 -39.57 -34.86 -49.65
C LEU A 97 -40.31 -34.76 -48.32
N ASP A 98 -40.88 -35.85 -47.87
CA ASP A 98 -41.54 -36.01 -46.57
C ASP A 98 -40.71 -36.98 -45.74
N THR A 99 -40.00 -36.40 -44.71
CA THR A 99 -39.13 -37.17 -43.87
C THR A 99 -38.91 -36.44 -42.50
N TYR A 100 -38.01 -36.95 -41.72
CA TYR A 100 -37.61 -36.33 -40.41
C TYR A 100 -36.20 -36.73 -40.04
N PHE A 101 -35.61 -35.98 -39.10
CA PHE A 101 -34.43 -36.37 -38.37
C PHE A 101 -34.68 -36.20 -36.86
N TYR A 102 -33.75 -36.71 -36.06
CA TYR A 102 -33.64 -36.38 -34.64
C TYR A 102 -32.44 -35.46 -34.48
N VAL A 103 -32.59 -34.39 -33.68
CA VAL A 103 -31.50 -33.47 -33.36
C VAL A 103 -30.35 -34.26 -32.74
N PRO A 104 -29.14 -34.29 -33.35
CA PRO A 104 -28.06 -35.08 -32.85
C PRO A 104 -27.54 -34.52 -31.51
N GLU A 105 -26.84 -35.35 -30.73
CA GLU A 105 -26.18 -34.95 -29.48
C GLU A 105 -24.83 -34.30 -29.75
N ILE A 106 -24.16 -34.78 -30.80
CA ILE A 106 -22.84 -34.30 -31.23
C ILE A 106 -22.80 -34.16 -32.75
N LEU A 107 -21.95 -33.31 -33.27
CA LEU A 107 -21.52 -33.26 -34.66
C LEU A 107 -20.13 -33.90 -34.75
N ASP A 108 -20.05 -35.11 -35.32
CA ASP A 108 -18.85 -35.93 -35.31
C ASP A 108 -18.36 -36.35 -36.70
N GLU A 109 -18.98 -35.81 -37.77
CA GLU A 109 -18.58 -36.02 -39.16
C GLU A 109 -17.97 -34.73 -39.74
N GLY A 110 -17.10 -34.88 -40.73
CA GLY A 110 -16.37 -33.76 -41.33
C GLY A 110 -14.91 -33.74 -40.91
N ASP A 111 -14.14 -32.85 -41.53
CA ASP A 111 -12.69 -32.65 -41.25
C ASP A 111 -12.43 -31.15 -41.12
N ASP A 112 -12.69 -30.61 -39.93
CA ASP A 112 -12.31 -29.24 -39.57
C ASP A 112 -10.83 -29.11 -39.14
N GLY A 113 -10.10 -30.24 -39.10
CA GLY A 113 -8.72 -30.30 -38.65
C GLY A 113 -8.54 -30.40 -37.13
N GLU A 114 -9.63 -30.55 -36.39
CA GLU A 114 -9.67 -30.89 -34.97
C GLU A 114 -10.21 -32.31 -34.79
N ASP A 115 -9.65 -33.09 -33.89
CA ASP A 115 -9.99 -34.52 -33.72
C ASP A 115 -11.19 -34.73 -32.76
N ASP A 116 -11.75 -33.65 -32.18
CA ASP A 116 -12.82 -33.74 -31.17
C ASP A 116 -14.20 -33.41 -31.76
N PRO A 117 -15.21 -34.22 -31.50
CA PRO A 117 -16.59 -33.93 -31.90
C PRO A 117 -17.14 -32.67 -31.22
N GLU A 118 -17.98 -31.90 -31.90
CA GLU A 118 -18.68 -30.74 -31.37
C GLU A 118 -19.99 -31.16 -30.71
N ASP A 119 -20.16 -30.80 -29.43
CA ASP A 119 -21.43 -31.02 -28.71
C ASP A 119 -22.54 -30.09 -29.26
N VAL A 120 -23.74 -30.63 -29.47
CA VAL A 120 -24.89 -29.83 -29.88
C VAL A 120 -25.53 -29.17 -28.68
N VAL A 121 -25.23 -27.88 -28.53
CA VAL A 121 -25.74 -27.02 -27.45
C VAL A 121 -26.81 -26.06 -27.95
N GLY A 122 -27.35 -25.21 -27.08
CA GLY A 122 -28.29 -24.15 -27.49
C GLY A 122 -27.67 -23.23 -28.55
N GLY A 123 -28.32 -23.11 -29.72
CA GLY A 123 -27.77 -22.36 -30.82
C GLY A 123 -28.58 -22.47 -32.12
N TYR A 124 -28.08 -21.78 -33.15
CA TYR A 124 -28.61 -21.90 -34.51
C TYR A 124 -27.88 -22.99 -35.25
N TYR A 125 -28.65 -23.87 -35.91
CA TYR A 125 -28.17 -24.98 -36.70
C TYR A 125 -28.81 -24.94 -38.08
N TYR A 126 -28.17 -25.60 -39.05
CA TYR A 126 -28.56 -25.58 -40.44
C TYR A 126 -28.80 -27.02 -40.93
N VAL A 127 -29.90 -27.23 -41.63
CA VAL A 127 -30.21 -28.50 -42.27
C VAL A 127 -29.94 -28.38 -43.76
N TYR A 128 -28.97 -29.14 -44.25
CA TYR A 128 -28.57 -29.16 -45.65
C TYR A 128 -29.07 -30.39 -46.34
N VAL A 129 -29.50 -30.23 -47.61
CA VAL A 129 -29.91 -31.35 -48.48
C VAL A 129 -29.07 -31.34 -49.74
N THR A 130 -28.39 -32.47 -50.03
CA THR A 130 -27.55 -32.67 -51.21
C THR A 130 -28.06 -33.86 -52.03
N TYR A 131 -27.63 -34.02 -53.31
CA TYR A 131 -27.95 -35.20 -54.12
C TYR A 131 -26.94 -36.33 -54.00
N GLY A 132 -25.75 -36.09 -53.52
CA GLY A 132 -24.70 -37.05 -53.27
C GLY A 132 -24.23 -37.04 -51.83
N ASP A 133 -23.32 -37.96 -51.50
CA ASP A 133 -22.58 -37.92 -50.25
C ASP A 133 -21.48 -36.88 -50.41
N ASN A 134 -21.43 -35.88 -49.52
CA ASN A 134 -20.47 -34.79 -49.61
C ASN A 134 -20.51 -34.06 -50.97
N ASP A 135 -21.65 -33.55 -51.37
CA ASP A 135 -21.94 -32.90 -52.66
C ASP A 135 -22.44 -31.46 -52.42
N ASP A 136 -22.70 -30.72 -53.50
CA ASP A 136 -23.23 -29.35 -53.45
C ASP A 136 -24.57 -29.30 -52.68
N ILE A 137 -24.75 -28.26 -51.85
CA ILE A 137 -25.99 -27.98 -51.13
C ILE A 137 -27.06 -27.55 -52.12
N GLU A 138 -28.16 -28.26 -52.18
CA GLU A 138 -29.33 -27.98 -53.06
C GLU A 138 -30.44 -27.24 -52.33
N ALA A 139 -30.57 -27.47 -51.01
CA ALA A 139 -31.53 -26.76 -50.15
C ALA A 139 -30.97 -26.62 -48.74
N VAL A 140 -31.31 -25.51 -48.08
CA VAL A 140 -30.89 -25.20 -46.71
C VAL A 140 -32.07 -24.56 -45.97
N GLU A 141 -32.20 -24.89 -44.69
CA GLU A 141 -33.13 -24.25 -43.75
C GLU A 141 -32.50 -24.25 -42.37
N ASP A 142 -32.68 -23.17 -41.61
CA ASP A 142 -32.19 -23.04 -40.26
C ASP A 142 -33.19 -23.57 -39.22
N PHE A 143 -32.69 -24.06 -38.10
CA PHE A 143 -33.50 -24.35 -36.92
C PHE A 143 -32.74 -24.00 -35.66
N THR A 144 -33.48 -23.73 -34.59
CA THR A 144 -32.88 -23.38 -33.30
C THR A 144 -32.93 -24.58 -32.37
N VAL A 145 -31.78 -25.00 -31.87
CA VAL A 145 -31.70 -25.89 -30.72
C VAL A 145 -31.89 -25.04 -29.46
N ARG A 146 -32.92 -25.43 -28.65
CA ARG A 146 -33.14 -24.73 -27.39
C ARG A 146 -32.06 -25.02 -26.43
N GLY A 147 -31.51 -23.96 -25.84
CA GLY A 147 -30.47 -24.04 -24.84
C GLY A 147 -30.24 -22.72 -24.17
N ILE A 148 -29.32 -22.74 -23.26
CA ILE A 148 -28.72 -21.56 -22.65
C ILE A 148 -27.21 -21.65 -22.80
N GLU A 149 -26.57 -20.52 -23.06
CA GLU A 149 -25.15 -20.33 -23.07
C GLU A 149 -24.76 -19.48 -21.85
N LEU A 150 -23.68 -19.84 -21.18
CA LEU A 150 -23.14 -19.15 -20.02
C LEU A 150 -21.86 -18.39 -20.41
N SER A 151 -21.73 -17.18 -19.96
CA SER A 151 -20.52 -16.40 -20.18
C SER A 151 -20.16 -15.59 -18.92
N PRO A 152 -19.09 -15.98 -18.18
CA PRO A 152 -18.28 -17.20 -18.34
C PRO A 152 -19.04 -18.47 -17.94
N ASP A 153 -18.51 -19.64 -18.31
CA ASP A 153 -19.01 -20.98 -17.94
C ASP A 153 -18.23 -21.61 -16.77
N GLU A 154 -17.16 -20.91 -16.31
CA GLU A 154 -16.36 -21.24 -15.11
C GLU A 154 -16.03 -19.98 -14.31
N GLY A 155 -15.78 -20.11 -13.01
CA GLY A 155 -15.39 -19.01 -12.15
C GLY A 155 -15.62 -19.28 -10.66
N MET A 156 -15.38 -18.29 -9.85
CA MET A 156 -15.47 -18.35 -8.39
C MET A 156 -16.91 -18.06 -7.91
N VAL A 157 -17.18 -18.32 -6.66
CA VAL A 157 -18.37 -17.80 -5.96
C VAL A 157 -18.47 -16.27 -6.17
N ASP A 158 -19.70 -15.73 -6.27
CA ASP A 158 -19.99 -14.33 -6.59
C ASP A 158 -19.59 -13.89 -8.02
N THR A 159 -19.17 -14.80 -8.91
CA THR A 159 -18.99 -14.49 -10.33
C THR A 159 -20.33 -14.09 -10.96
N GLU A 160 -20.35 -12.95 -11.66
CA GLU A 160 -21.50 -12.55 -12.48
C GLU A 160 -21.46 -13.32 -13.81
N VAL A 161 -22.50 -14.12 -14.06
CA VAL A 161 -22.63 -14.96 -15.26
C VAL A 161 -23.77 -14.44 -16.12
N GLU A 162 -23.49 -14.09 -17.37
CA GLU A 162 -24.48 -13.78 -18.37
C GLU A 162 -25.05 -15.09 -18.96
N ILE A 163 -26.36 -15.20 -18.98
CA ILE A 163 -27.12 -16.33 -19.54
C ILE A 163 -27.81 -15.83 -20.80
N THR A 164 -27.43 -16.36 -21.96
CA THR A 164 -28.13 -16.13 -23.21
C THR A 164 -28.98 -17.33 -23.52
N GLY A 165 -30.29 -17.15 -23.61
CA GLY A 165 -31.26 -18.23 -23.92
C GLY A 165 -31.86 -18.12 -25.31
N LEU A 166 -31.96 -19.26 -26.00
CA LEU A 166 -32.48 -19.39 -27.35
C LEU A 166 -33.57 -20.48 -27.42
N GLY A 167 -34.52 -20.33 -28.32
CA GLY A 167 -35.57 -21.36 -28.61
C GLY A 167 -36.66 -21.52 -27.55
N PHE A 168 -36.78 -20.55 -26.64
CA PHE A 168 -37.86 -20.47 -25.67
C PHE A 168 -39.18 -20.00 -26.32
N THR A 169 -40.27 -19.89 -25.56
CA THR A 169 -41.55 -19.43 -26.09
C THR A 169 -41.50 -17.90 -26.27
N ASN A 170 -41.90 -17.44 -27.45
CA ASN A 170 -41.90 -16.01 -27.81
C ASN A 170 -42.72 -15.17 -26.82
N SER A 171 -42.15 -14.03 -26.38
CA SER A 171 -42.80 -13.05 -25.50
C SER A 171 -43.42 -13.68 -24.24
N LYS A 172 -42.60 -14.40 -23.49
CA LYS A 172 -42.99 -15.07 -22.24
C LYS A 172 -42.03 -14.67 -21.12
N ASP A 173 -42.61 -14.42 -19.96
CA ASP A 173 -41.82 -14.20 -18.75
C ASP A 173 -40.99 -15.47 -18.44
N ILE A 174 -39.77 -15.26 -17.98
CA ILE A 174 -38.94 -16.28 -17.34
C ILE A 174 -39.63 -16.61 -16.01
N ARG A 175 -39.87 -17.91 -15.80
CA ARG A 175 -40.54 -18.39 -14.60
C ARG A 175 -39.59 -18.48 -13.43
N TYR A 176 -38.40 -18.98 -13.67
CA TYR A 176 -37.30 -19.07 -12.72
C TYR A 176 -35.97 -19.32 -13.40
N ILE A 177 -34.92 -18.94 -12.74
CA ILE A 177 -33.55 -19.44 -12.93
C ILE A 177 -33.21 -20.22 -11.67
N LYS A 178 -32.63 -21.40 -11.81
CA LYS A 178 -32.22 -22.28 -10.71
C LYS A 178 -30.76 -22.60 -10.82
N TYR A 179 -30.12 -22.70 -9.68
CA TYR A 179 -28.78 -23.22 -9.49
C TYR A 179 -28.91 -24.50 -8.65
N ASP A 180 -28.51 -25.65 -9.16
CA ASP A 180 -28.70 -26.99 -8.56
C ASP A 180 -30.11 -27.27 -8.02
N GLY A 181 -31.11 -26.75 -8.71
CA GLY A 181 -32.53 -26.95 -8.37
C GLY A 181 -33.10 -25.91 -7.39
N GLU A 182 -32.29 -25.06 -6.78
CA GLU A 182 -32.73 -23.94 -5.96
C GLU A 182 -32.90 -22.66 -6.80
N GLU A 183 -33.96 -21.90 -6.55
CA GLU A 183 -34.29 -20.69 -7.32
C GLU A 183 -33.39 -19.55 -6.90
N ILE A 184 -32.79 -18.86 -7.89
CA ILE A 184 -31.94 -17.70 -7.69
C ILE A 184 -32.49 -16.48 -8.42
N ASP A 185 -32.15 -15.30 -7.93
CA ASP A 185 -32.62 -14.03 -8.49
C ASP A 185 -31.85 -13.66 -9.77
N ILE A 186 -32.54 -13.00 -10.70
CA ILE A 186 -31.90 -12.32 -11.83
C ILE A 186 -31.26 -11.01 -11.29
N GLU A 187 -29.97 -10.86 -11.44
CA GLU A 187 -29.26 -9.65 -11.02
C GLU A 187 -29.50 -8.49 -11.99
N SER A 188 -29.47 -8.79 -13.30
CA SER A 188 -29.75 -7.82 -14.35
C SER A 188 -30.20 -8.49 -15.65
N GLY A 189 -30.69 -7.71 -16.62
CA GLY A 189 -31.08 -8.18 -17.93
C GLY A 189 -32.58 -8.42 -18.07
N ASP A 190 -32.96 -9.41 -18.90
CA ASP A 190 -34.34 -9.68 -19.28
C ASP A 190 -35.03 -10.58 -18.26
N ASP A 191 -36.26 -10.29 -17.93
CA ASP A 191 -37.17 -11.16 -17.15
C ASP A 191 -38.27 -11.82 -18.03
N GLU A 192 -38.26 -11.53 -19.34
CA GLU A 192 -39.13 -12.14 -20.36
C GLU A 192 -38.32 -12.38 -21.65
N THR A 193 -38.70 -13.38 -22.40
CA THR A 193 -38.17 -13.65 -23.74
C THR A 193 -38.73 -12.65 -24.75
N ASP A 194 -37.94 -12.34 -25.75
CA ASP A 194 -38.34 -11.48 -26.85
C ASP A 194 -39.36 -12.15 -27.81
N ARG A 195 -39.67 -11.48 -28.93
CA ARG A 195 -40.58 -12.03 -29.99
C ARG A 195 -39.98 -13.23 -30.74
N HIS A 196 -38.72 -13.53 -30.57
CA HIS A 196 -38.03 -14.67 -31.19
C HIS A 196 -37.78 -15.81 -30.18
N GLY A 197 -38.15 -15.62 -28.92
CA GLY A 197 -37.91 -16.60 -27.85
C GLY A 197 -36.49 -16.55 -27.31
N GLU A 198 -35.84 -15.38 -27.41
CA GLU A 198 -34.47 -15.10 -26.92
C GLU A 198 -34.52 -14.23 -25.67
N PHE A 199 -33.54 -14.36 -24.81
CA PHE A 199 -33.34 -13.49 -23.65
C PHE A 199 -31.84 -13.42 -23.27
N THR A 200 -31.46 -12.37 -22.56
CA THR A 200 -30.13 -12.24 -21.93
C THR A 200 -30.32 -11.73 -20.51
N SER A 201 -29.86 -12.50 -19.53
CA SER A 201 -29.98 -12.19 -18.11
C SER A 201 -28.65 -12.47 -17.40
N SER A 202 -28.36 -11.75 -16.30
CA SER A 202 -27.21 -12.06 -15.45
C SER A 202 -27.66 -12.58 -14.10
N ILE A 203 -26.87 -13.49 -13.55
CA ILE A 203 -26.97 -14.01 -12.18
C ILE A 203 -25.64 -13.88 -11.46
N LEU A 204 -25.64 -13.98 -10.13
CA LEU A 204 -24.44 -14.20 -9.33
C LEU A 204 -24.40 -15.65 -8.90
N ILE A 205 -23.22 -16.28 -9.02
CA ILE A 205 -23.01 -17.64 -8.54
C ILE A 205 -23.09 -17.66 -7.01
N PRO A 206 -24.00 -18.42 -6.40
CA PRO A 206 -24.14 -18.49 -4.95
C PRO A 206 -22.97 -19.23 -4.31
N GLU A 207 -22.84 -19.13 -2.97
CA GLU A 207 -21.94 -20.00 -2.22
C GLU A 207 -22.23 -21.47 -2.55
N SER A 208 -21.18 -22.18 -2.98
CA SER A 208 -21.27 -23.58 -3.44
C SER A 208 -19.89 -24.23 -3.40
N ILE A 209 -19.85 -25.54 -3.43
CA ILE A 209 -18.63 -26.35 -3.47
C ILE A 209 -17.92 -26.21 -4.83
N ALA A 210 -16.69 -26.72 -4.91
CA ALA A 210 -15.94 -26.83 -6.17
C ALA A 210 -16.60 -27.80 -7.15
N GLY A 211 -16.46 -27.53 -8.46
CA GLY A 211 -16.84 -28.44 -9.54
C GLY A 211 -18.10 -28.02 -10.31
N GLU A 212 -18.71 -28.98 -10.98
CA GLU A 212 -19.81 -28.75 -11.92
C GLU A 212 -21.14 -28.51 -11.20
N HIS A 213 -21.83 -27.44 -11.57
CA HIS A 213 -23.15 -27.05 -11.06
C HIS A 213 -24.09 -26.82 -12.22
N THR A 214 -25.37 -27.14 -12.05
CA THR A 214 -26.39 -27.03 -13.10
C THR A 214 -27.16 -25.73 -12.96
N ILE A 215 -27.11 -24.89 -13.99
CA ILE A 215 -27.98 -23.72 -14.12
C ILE A 215 -29.14 -24.11 -15.04
N THR A 216 -30.39 -23.94 -14.57
CA THR A 216 -31.61 -24.28 -15.31
C THR A 216 -32.49 -23.06 -15.42
N VAL A 217 -32.91 -22.73 -16.64
CA VAL A 217 -33.88 -21.67 -16.93
C VAL A 217 -35.18 -22.25 -17.44
N ARG A 218 -36.31 -21.73 -16.97
CA ARG A 218 -37.62 -22.14 -17.40
C ARG A 218 -38.53 -20.94 -17.64
N ASP A 219 -39.26 -20.96 -18.79
CA ASP A 219 -40.27 -19.96 -19.08
C ASP A 219 -41.64 -20.32 -18.47
N LYS A 220 -42.61 -19.39 -18.49
CA LYS A 220 -44.00 -19.65 -18.03
C LYS A 220 -44.82 -20.60 -18.90
N SER A 221 -44.32 -20.96 -20.07
CA SER A 221 -44.90 -22.00 -20.93
C SER A 221 -44.33 -23.39 -20.66
N ASN A 222 -43.44 -23.51 -19.66
CA ASN A 222 -42.71 -24.71 -19.24
C ASN A 222 -41.66 -25.20 -20.26
N LYS A 223 -41.13 -24.32 -21.08
CA LYS A 223 -39.92 -24.59 -21.84
C LYS A 223 -38.72 -24.42 -20.90
N GLU A 224 -37.81 -25.38 -20.93
CA GLU A 224 -36.68 -25.45 -19.99
C GLU A 224 -35.40 -25.78 -20.75
N ALA A 225 -34.29 -25.20 -20.31
CA ALA A 225 -32.95 -25.56 -20.77
C ALA A 225 -31.97 -25.43 -19.61
N SER A 226 -30.88 -26.19 -19.66
CA SER A 226 -29.84 -26.20 -18.63
C SER A 226 -28.46 -26.15 -19.26
N ALA A 227 -27.49 -25.58 -18.50
CA ALA A 227 -26.08 -25.61 -18.82
C ALA A 227 -25.29 -25.83 -17.54
N THR A 228 -24.06 -26.26 -17.69
CA THR A 228 -23.13 -26.49 -16.57
C THR A 228 -22.24 -25.27 -16.34
N PHE A 229 -22.08 -24.90 -15.10
CA PHE A 229 -21.10 -23.90 -14.63
C PHE A 229 -20.10 -24.59 -13.70
N THR A 230 -18.82 -24.33 -13.88
CA THR A 230 -17.76 -24.89 -13.01
C THR A 230 -17.34 -23.87 -11.98
N VAL A 231 -17.43 -24.22 -10.69
CA VAL A 231 -16.96 -23.39 -9.59
C VAL A 231 -15.50 -23.70 -9.29
N ASP A 232 -14.66 -22.67 -9.34
CA ASP A 232 -13.26 -22.70 -8.95
C ASP A 232 -13.08 -22.23 -7.51
N PRO A 233 -12.17 -22.83 -6.72
CA PRO A 233 -11.89 -22.39 -5.39
C PRO A 233 -11.12 -21.06 -5.37
N GLU A 234 -11.41 -20.22 -4.37
CA GLU A 234 -10.71 -18.97 -4.13
C GLU A 234 -10.31 -18.83 -2.66
N ILE A 235 -9.18 -18.17 -2.41
CA ILE A 235 -8.83 -17.68 -1.06
C ILE A 235 -8.53 -16.20 -1.07
N THR A 236 -8.90 -15.55 0.02
CA THR A 236 -8.44 -14.19 0.33
C THR A 236 -7.64 -14.16 1.61
N VAL A 237 -6.59 -13.34 1.66
CA VAL A 237 -5.76 -13.15 2.84
C VAL A 237 -5.90 -11.70 3.35
N THR A 238 -6.09 -11.54 4.65
CA THR A 238 -6.25 -10.23 5.27
C THR A 238 -5.48 -10.13 6.59
N PRO A 239 -4.53 -9.18 6.73
CA PRO A 239 -4.05 -8.24 5.70
C PRO A 239 -3.22 -8.93 4.61
N ILE A 240 -2.96 -8.24 3.48
CA ILE A 240 -2.12 -8.75 2.38
C ILE A 240 -0.62 -8.56 2.59
N SER A 241 -0.22 -7.89 3.68
CA SER A 241 1.16 -7.73 4.10
C SER A 241 1.27 -7.64 5.62
N GLY A 242 2.44 -7.97 6.15
CA GLY A 242 2.72 -7.88 7.57
C GLY A 242 4.14 -8.31 7.91
N THR A 243 4.47 -8.23 9.21
CA THR A 243 5.78 -8.61 9.74
C THR A 243 5.70 -9.96 10.45
N LYS A 244 6.84 -10.59 10.68
CA LYS A 244 6.94 -11.80 11.51
C LYS A 244 6.13 -11.67 12.81
N GLY A 245 5.26 -12.64 13.07
CA GLY A 245 4.46 -12.71 14.29
C GLY A 245 3.09 -12.05 14.18
N ASP A 246 2.79 -11.34 13.08
CA ASP A 246 1.46 -10.82 12.81
C ASP A 246 0.48 -11.95 12.51
N THR A 247 -0.78 -11.74 12.83
CA THR A 247 -1.86 -12.69 12.50
C THR A 247 -2.50 -12.33 11.17
N VAL A 248 -2.63 -13.32 10.30
CA VAL A 248 -3.26 -13.22 8.98
C VAL A 248 -4.49 -14.09 8.97
N ALA A 249 -5.64 -13.55 8.59
CA ALA A 249 -6.85 -14.31 8.33
C ALA A 249 -6.83 -14.82 6.89
N VAL A 250 -7.30 -16.02 6.68
CA VAL A 250 -7.52 -16.65 5.37
C VAL A 250 -8.98 -17.06 5.31
N THR A 251 -9.70 -16.58 4.32
CA THR A 251 -11.05 -17.03 3.99
C THR A 251 -11.02 -17.74 2.65
N GLY A 252 -11.70 -18.85 2.53
CA GLY A 252 -11.82 -19.61 1.30
C GLY A 252 -13.27 -19.90 0.97
N THR A 253 -13.60 -19.96 -0.32
CA THR A 253 -14.89 -20.33 -0.90
C THR A 253 -14.68 -21.23 -2.09
N GLY A 254 -15.69 -22.04 -2.44
CA GLY A 254 -15.62 -22.94 -3.60
C GLY A 254 -14.68 -24.14 -3.38
N PHE A 255 -14.50 -24.63 -2.16
CA PHE A 255 -13.79 -25.87 -1.84
C PHE A 255 -14.79 -27.04 -1.72
N GLY A 256 -14.32 -28.24 -1.38
CA GLY A 256 -15.18 -29.41 -1.15
C GLY A 256 -16.09 -29.26 0.08
N ASP A 257 -17.18 -30.09 0.13
CA ASP A 257 -18.17 -30.15 1.21
C ASP A 257 -17.60 -30.85 2.45
N GLU A 258 -17.54 -30.18 3.61
CA GLU A 258 -17.04 -30.72 4.88
C GLU A 258 -15.63 -31.37 4.78
N GLU A 259 -14.76 -30.86 3.88
CA GLU A 259 -13.41 -31.37 3.65
C GLU A 259 -12.36 -30.68 4.54
N ASP A 260 -11.30 -31.42 4.90
CA ASP A 260 -10.16 -30.88 5.64
C ASP A 260 -9.26 -30.06 4.70
N VAL A 261 -9.05 -28.77 5.04
CA VAL A 261 -8.21 -27.85 4.28
C VAL A 261 -6.89 -27.62 4.97
N ALA A 262 -5.79 -27.81 4.24
CA ALA A 262 -4.44 -27.46 4.66
C ALA A 262 -4.03 -26.11 4.09
N ILE A 263 -3.70 -25.15 4.98
CA ILE A 263 -3.20 -23.84 4.57
C ILE A 263 -1.69 -23.85 4.69
N THR A 264 -1.00 -23.58 3.58
CA THR A 264 0.45 -23.51 3.51
C THR A 264 0.93 -22.09 3.29
N PHE A 265 2.10 -21.77 3.82
CA PHE A 265 2.84 -20.55 3.59
C PHE A 265 4.25 -20.94 3.16
N ASN A 266 4.65 -20.57 1.95
CA ASN A 266 5.93 -20.99 1.37
C ASN A 266 6.11 -22.52 1.44
N ASN A 267 5.08 -23.28 1.05
CA ASN A 267 5.03 -24.74 1.06
C ASN A 267 5.18 -25.39 2.45
N VAL A 268 4.91 -24.66 3.53
CA VAL A 268 4.90 -25.18 4.90
C VAL A 268 3.51 -25.00 5.48
N THR A 269 2.88 -26.07 5.96
CA THR A 269 1.56 -25.99 6.60
C THR A 269 1.63 -25.11 7.84
N VAL A 270 0.80 -24.06 7.85
CA VAL A 270 0.73 -23.05 8.92
C VAL A 270 -0.60 -23.07 9.65
N ALA A 271 -1.65 -23.60 9.03
CA ALA A 271 -2.97 -23.81 9.64
C ALA A 271 -3.71 -24.95 8.94
N THR A 272 -4.74 -25.47 9.57
CA THR A 272 -5.72 -26.40 9.00
C THR A 272 -7.10 -25.97 9.44
N ASN A 273 -8.10 -26.24 8.63
CA ASN A 273 -9.51 -26.04 8.96
C ASN A 273 -10.34 -27.10 8.25
N THR A 274 -11.64 -27.11 8.48
CA THR A 274 -12.62 -27.92 7.73
C THR A 274 -13.60 -26.96 7.08
N THR A 275 -13.98 -27.21 5.82
CA THR A 275 -14.99 -26.44 5.10
C THR A 275 -16.39 -26.73 5.66
N ASP A 276 -17.32 -25.83 5.44
CA ASP A 276 -18.73 -26.09 5.68
C ASP A 276 -19.38 -26.78 4.45
N GLN A 277 -20.71 -26.94 4.49
CA GLN A 277 -21.48 -27.61 3.43
C GLN A 277 -21.49 -26.85 2.10
N ASP A 278 -21.16 -25.57 2.12
CA ASP A 278 -21.08 -24.71 0.94
C ASP A 278 -19.61 -24.53 0.47
N GLY A 279 -18.68 -25.34 1.00
CA GLY A 279 -17.27 -25.31 0.63
C GLY A 279 -16.51 -24.08 1.13
N SER A 280 -17.02 -23.42 2.19
CA SER A 280 -16.43 -22.18 2.72
C SER A 280 -15.69 -22.45 4.03
N PHE A 281 -14.59 -21.70 4.28
CA PHE A 281 -13.87 -21.75 5.54
C PHE A 281 -13.27 -20.40 5.95
N THR A 282 -12.96 -20.27 7.24
CA THR A 282 -12.17 -19.15 7.77
C THR A 282 -11.13 -19.68 8.75
N ALA A 283 -9.87 -19.40 8.47
CA ALA A 283 -8.75 -19.78 9.30
C ALA A 283 -7.83 -18.59 9.58
N SER A 284 -6.80 -18.80 10.38
CA SER A 284 -5.75 -17.79 10.59
C SER A 284 -4.42 -18.47 10.86
N PHE A 285 -3.34 -17.81 10.45
CA PHE A 285 -1.99 -18.21 10.80
C PHE A 285 -1.17 -17.02 11.32
N ILE A 286 -0.01 -17.33 11.91
CA ILE A 286 0.97 -16.34 12.34
C ILE A 286 2.10 -16.32 11.32
N VAL A 287 2.46 -15.11 10.81
CA VAL A 287 3.55 -14.94 9.85
C VAL A 287 4.84 -15.56 10.40
N PRO A 288 5.42 -16.56 9.71
CA PRO A 288 6.63 -17.24 10.15
C PRO A 288 7.88 -16.35 10.14
N ASP A 289 8.97 -16.88 10.73
CA ASP A 289 10.29 -16.23 10.71
C ASP A 289 10.99 -16.51 9.36
N VAL A 290 10.64 -15.71 8.36
CA VAL A 290 11.20 -15.79 7.00
C VAL A 290 11.72 -14.43 6.56
N ALA A 291 12.52 -14.39 5.49
CA ALA A 291 13.02 -13.14 4.93
C ALA A 291 11.86 -12.27 4.39
N ALA A 292 12.06 -10.97 4.34
CA ALA A 292 11.11 -10.07 3.70
C ALA A 292 11.07 -10.32 2.19
N ALA A 293 9.92 -10.78 1.71
CA ALA A 293 9.65 -11.10 0.31
C ALA A 293 8.14 -11.31 0.11
N ILE A 294 7.72 -11.51 -1.14
CA ILE A 294 6.39 -11.98 -1.48
C ILE A 294 6.40 -13.51 -1.40
N TYR A 295 5.41 -14.06 -0.72
CA TYR A 295 5.20 -15.49 -0.55
C TYR A 295 3.80 -15.87 -1.00
N ASP A 296 3.65 -17.08 -1.50
CA ASP A 296 2.34 -17.66 -1.77
C ASP A 296 1.77 -18.26 -0.47
N VAL A 297 0.50 -17.96 -0.24
CA VAL A 297 -0.38 -18.66 0.68
C VAL A 297 -1.27 -19.53 -0.19
N GLU A 298 -1.29 -20.83 0.08
CA GLU A 298 -2.06 -21.82 -0.66
C GLU A 298 -2.98 -22.54 0.30
N ALA A 299 -4.21 -22.77 -0.10
CA ALA A 299 -5.12 -23.70 0.57
C ALA A 299 -5.42 -24.84 -0.39
N GLU A 300 -5.40 -26.06 0.12
CA GLU A 300 -5.71 -27.28 -0.61
C GLU A 300 -6.55 -28.18 0.29
N ASP A 301 -7.65 -28.72 -0.22
CA ASP A 301 -8.50 -29.67 0.48
C ASP A 301 -8.13 -31.14 0.15
N ASP A 302 -8.81 -32.09 0.78
CA ASP A 302 -8.51 -33.52 0.61
C ASP A 302 -8.93 -34.03 -0.81
N ASP A 303 -9.79 -33.31 -1.52
CA ASP A 303 -10.20 -33.59 -2.90
C ASP A 303 -9.27 -32.95 -3.95
N ASN A 304 -8.22 -32.24 -3.51
CA ASN A 304 -7.24 -31.49 -4.31
C ASN A 304 -7.82 -30.23 -4.98
N ASN A 305 -8.85 -29.63 -4.44
CA ASN A 305 -9.23 -28.28 -4.81
C ASN A 305 -8.23 -27.32 -4.19
N ASP A 306 -7.53 -26.52 -5.01
CA ASP A 306 -6.50 -25.61 -4.55
C ASP A 306 -6.72 -24.16 -4.98
N ALA A 307 -6.36 -23.22 -4.12
CA ALA A 307 -6.38 -21.81 -4.41
C ALA A 307 -5.16 -21.09 -3.79
N ARG A 308 -4.76 -19.98 -4.39
CA ARG A 308 -3.54 -19.24 -4.01
C ARG A 308 -3.76 -17.75 -3.91
N ALA A 309 -3.13 -17.15 -2.90
CA ALA A 309 -3.05 -15.70 -2.74
C ALA A 309 -1.63 -15.28 -2.36
N GLN A 310 -1.26 -14.06 -2.70
CA GLN A 310 0.07 -13.54 -2.35
C GLN A 310 0.04 -12.77 -1.03
N PHE A 311 1.08 -12.97 -0.22
CA PHE A 311 1.31 -12.24 1.01
C PHE A 311 2.72 -11.64 1.02
N THR A 312 2.84 -10.35 1.36
CA THR A 312 4.13 -9.67 1.46
C THR A 312 4.62 -9.67 2.90
N VAL A 313 5.73 -10.37 3.18
CA VAL A 313 6.43 -10.25 4.46
C VAL A 313 7.29 -9.01 4.45
N GLU A 314 7.05 -8.13 5.42
CA GLU A 314 7.76 -6.87 5.60
C GLU A 314 8.78 -6.98 6.73
N ILE A 315 9.81 -6.14 6.70
CA ILE A 315 10.73 -5.96 7.83
C ILE A 315 10.07 -5.01 8.82
N ALA A 316 9.96 -5.42 10.09
CA ALA A 316 9.48 -4.53 11.15
C ALA A 316 10.34 -3.27 11.20
N THR A 317 9.71 -2.10 11.08
CA THR A 317 10.40 -0.83 11.17
C THR A 317 10.74 -0.53 12.64
N VAL A 318 12.02 -0.36 12.94
CA VAL A 318 12.54 -0.11 14.29
C VAL A 318 13.45 1.12 14.28
N LEU A 319 13.31 1.96 15.28
CA LEU A 319 14.20 3.08 15.54
C LEU A 319 14.80 2.95 16.95
N THR A 320 16.10 3.02 17.05
CA THR A 320 16.83 2.90 18.32
C THR A 320 17.80 4.05 18.50
N ILE A 321 18.13 4.32 19.77
CA ILE A 321 19.10 5.34 20.18
C ILE A 321 20.15 4.73 21.11
N SER A 322 21.38 5.17 21.01
CA SER A 322 22.48 4.70 21.85
C SER A 322 23.45 5.86 22.17
N PRO A 323 23.79 6.05 23.45
CA PRO A 323 23.33 5.32 24.61
C PRO A 323 21.85 5.60 24.92
N VAL A 324 21.17 4.67 25.57
CA VAL A 324 19.84 4.91 26.12
C VAL A 324 19.99 5.80 27.34
N THR A 325 19.31 6.94 27.34
CA THR A 325 19.35 7.88 28.46
C THR A 325 18.11 7.72 29.34
N THR A 326 18.26 8.05 30.59
CA THR A 326 17.19 8.01 31.60
C THR A 326 17.31 9.23 32.51
N GLN A 327 16.32 9.50 33.36
CA GLN A 327 16.44 10.55 34.39
C GLN A 327 17.61 10.34 35.36
N ALA A 328 18.03 9.07 35.57
CA ALA A 328 19.17 8.75 36.43
C ALA A 328 20.50 8.81 35.70
N SER A 329 20.50 8.76 34.39
CA SER A 329 21.65 8.87 33.49
C SER A 329 21.27 9.65 32.24
N PRO A 330 21.06 10.94 32.36
CA PRO A 330 20.69 11.80 31.25
C PRO A 330 21.85 12.03 30.27
N ALA A 331 21.56 12.58 29.10
CA ALA A 331 22.54 13.13 28.19
C ALA A 331 22.96 14.51 28.68
N TYR A 332 24.20 14.88 28.39
CA TYR A 332 24.74 16.22 28.61
C TYR A 332 25.05 16.90 27.27
N ALA A 333 25.24 18.21 27.30
CA ALA A 333 25.58 18.99 26.10
C ALA A 333 26.85 18.48 25.43
N GLY A 334 26.78 18.21 24.11
CA GLY A 334 27.91 17.68 23.34
C GLY A 334 28.09 16.16 23.43
N MET A 335 27.26 15.44 24.17
CA MET A 335 27.26 13.97 24.18
C MET A 335 26.89 13.43 22.83
N ASN A 336 27.70 12.50 22.28
CA ASN A 336 27.37 11.84 21.03
C ASN A 336 26.27 10.80 21.20
N ILE A 337 25.20 10.95 20.44
CA ILE A 337 24.06 10.03 20.40
C ILE A 337 23.97 9.43 19.02
N ALA A 338 23.99 8.09 18.94
CA ALA A 338 23.76 7.35 17.72
C ALA A 338 22.26 7.04 17.56
N VAL A 339 21.74 7.26 16.37
CA VAL A 339 20.37 6.85 15.95
C VAL A 339 20.52 5.80 14.89
N SER A 340 19.85 4.65 15.06
CA SER A 340 19.87 3.55 14.11
C SER A 340 18.44 3.14 13.77
N GLY A 341 18.16 2.97 12.49
CA GLY A 341 16.86 2.51 11.99
C GLY A 341 16.98 1.27 11.13
N LEU A 342 15.96 0.41 11.21
CA LEU A 342 15.79 -0.80 10.41
C LEU A 342 14.39 -0.81 9.81
N GLY A 343 14.24 -1.38 8.60
CA GLY A 343 12.94 -1.51 7.93
C GLY A 343 12.44 -0.23 7.27
N PHE A 344 13.29 0.79 7.12
CA PHE A 344 12.99 1.97 6.33
C PHE A 344 13.08 1.66 4.84
N ARG A 345 12.55 2.54 4.01
CA ARG A 345 12.61 2.36 2.56
C ARG A 345 14.06 2.26 2.08
N ALA A 346 14.36 1.25 1.26
CA ALA A 346 15.69 1.00 0.71
C ALA A 346 16.24 2.19 -0.09
N SER A 347 17.51 2.49 0.08
CA SER A 347 18.25 3.53 -0.66
C SER A 347 17.56 4.90 -0.67
N SER A 348 16.86 5.24 0.41
CA SER A 348 16.06 6.46 0.54
C SER A 348 16.70 7.47 1.48
N ALA A 349 16.43 8.75 1.25
CA ALA A 349 16.84 9.80 2.15
C ALA A 349 16.07 9.70 3.48
N ILE A 350 16.80 9.67 4.59
CA ILE A 350 16.24 9.67 5.94
C ILE A 350 16.43 11.04 6.57
N THR A 351 15.36 11.68 6.99
CA THR A 351 15.37 12.93 7.71
C THR A 351 15.25 12.66 9.20
N VAL A 352 16.24 13.08 9.99
CA VAL A 352 16.23 12.98 11.46
C VAL A 352 16.00 14.37 12.06
N THR A 353 14.93 14.51 12.85
CA THR A 353 14.49 15.79 13.41
C THR A 353 14.26 15.65 14.91
N ASP A 354 14.65 16.64 15.69
CA ASP A 354 14.18 16.80 17.05
C ASP A 354 12.80 17.46 17.03
N LEU A 355 11.79 16.68 17.32
CA LEU A 355 10.40 17.14 17.33
C LEU A 355 10.15 18.14 18.47
N THR A 356 10.85 18.02 19.61
CA THR A 356 10.71 18.89 20.77
C THR A 356 11.14 20.32 20.46
N SER A 357 12.25 20.49 19.76
CA SER A 357 12.77 21.80 19.34
C SER A 357 12.31 22.22 17.94
N GLY A 358 11.78 21.28 17.13
CA GLY A 358 11.44 21.51 15.73
C GLY A 358 12.64 21.62 14.80
N LEU A 359 13.84 21.27 15.25
CA LEU A 359 15.08 21.43 14.50
C LEU A 359 15.42 20.16 13.70
N LEU A 360 15.86 20.37 12.46
CA LEU A 360 16.50 19.32 11.66
C LEU A 360 17.86 19.01 12.27
N ILE A 361 18.05 17.76 12.72
CA ILE A 361 19.33 17.30 13.25
C ILE A 361 20.27 16.94 12.10
N THR A 362 19.84 16.05 11.21
CA THR A 362 20.66 15.60 10.07
C THR A 362 19.80 14.93 9.01
N THR A 363 20.41 14.72 7.84
CA THR A 363 19.88 13.83 6.80
C THR A 363 20.92 12.77 6.49
N THR A 364 20.49 11.53 6.33
CA THR A 364 21.31 10.38 5.93
C THR A 364 20.60 9.58 4.85
N THR A 365 21.13 8.45 4.46
CA THR A 365 20.51 7.56 3.47
C THR A 365 20.51 6.13 4.02
N SER A 366 19.39 5.43 3.89
CA SER A 366 19.32 4.01 4.18
C SER A 366 20.07 3.22 3.11
N ASN A 367 20.60 2.06 3.46
CA ASN A 367 21.22 1.13 2.53
C ASN A 367 20.14 0.33 1.73
N ALA A 368 20.58 -0.65 0.94
CA ALA A 368 19.69 -1.51 0.15
C ALA A 368 18.74 -2.37 1.02
N ASP A 369 19.08 -2.61 2.28
CA ASP A 369 18.29 -3.39 3.24
C ASP A 369 17.39 -2.50 4.12
N GLY A 370 17.28 -1.20 3.81
CA GLY A 370 16.49 -0.26 4.60
C GLY A 370 17.08 0.09 5.97
N VAL A 371 18.40 -0.11 6.16
CA VAL A 371 19.11 0.18 7.42
C VAL A 371 19.84 1.50 7.29
N PHE A 372 19.77 2.33 8.33
CA PHE A 372 20.62 3.50 8.46
C PHE A 372 21.21 3.62 9.86
N GLN A 373 22.33 4.33 9.97
CA GLN A 373 22.90 4.78 11.22
C GLN A 373 23.48 6.17 11.04
N THR A 374 23.25 7.03 12.03
CA THR A 374 23.82 8.37 12.09
C THR A 374 24.11 8.75 13.54
N THR A 375 24.89 9.80 13.74
CA THR A 375 25.19 10.33 15.07
C THR A 375 24.95 11.83 15.10
N PHE A 376 24.60 12.34 16.27
CA PHE A 376 24.50 13.77 16.53
C PHE A 376 24.99 14.09 17.94
N GLU A 377 25.38 15.34 18.17
CA GLU A 377 25.71 15.85 19.50
C GLU A 377 24.42 16.30 20.19
N ALA A 378 24.18 15.82 21.40
CA ALA A 378 23.03 16.21 22.20
C ALA A 378 23.11 17.72 22.52
N ALA A 379 22.02 18.42 22.25
CA ALA A 379 21.88 19.85 22.49
C ALA A 379 20.42 20.20 22.71
N GLY A 380 20.14 21.34 23.30
CA GLY A 380 18.79 21.82 23.54
C GLY A 380 18.54 22.11 25.01
N ALA A 381 17.30 22.36 25.39
CA ALA A 381 16.88 22.61 26.75
C ALA A 381 16.87 21.31 27.58
N ALA A 382 16.91 21.46 28.92
CA ALA A 382 16.77 20.34 29.83
C ALA A 382 15.42 19.63 29.65
N GLY A 383 15.39 18.30 29.77
CA GLY A 383 14.19 17.48 29.71
C GLY A 383 14.17 16.46 28.59
N GLU A 384 13.00 15.95 28.26
CA GLU A 384 12.81 14.93 27.22
C GLU A 384 12.82 15.56 25.82
N HIS A 385 13.63 14.99 24.95
CA HIS A 385 13.70 15.29 23.53
C HIS A 385 13.19 14.10 22.74
N VAL A 386 12.23 14.32 21.84
CA VAL A 386 11.68 13.29 20.95
C VAL A 386 12.33 13.42 19.58
N ILE A 387 13.05 12.40 19.19
CA ILE A 387 13.70 12.31 17.88
C ILE A 387 12.81 11.55 16.93
N THR A 388 12.58 12.11 15.76
CA THR A 388 11.88 11.43 14.66
C THR A 388 12.86 11.08 13.55
N ALA A 389 12.68 9.91 12.94
CA ALA A 389 13.33 9.56 11.69
C ALA A 389 12.26 9.22 10.66
N SER A 390 12.36 9.82 9.47
CA SER A 390 11.37 9.61 8.38
C SER A 390 12.04 9.44 7.04
N ASP A 391 11.53 8.49 6.24
CA ASP A 391 11.87 8.29 4.82
C ASP A 391 10.83 8.86 3.86
N GLY A 392 9.84 9.59 4.40
CA GLY A 392 8.69 10.13 3.67
C GLY A 392 7.49 9.19 3.59
N THR A 393 7.67 7.90 3.92
CA THR A 393 6.60 6.88 3.99
C THR A 393 6.42 6.43 5.44
N SER A 394 7.51 6.01 6.07
CA SER A 394 7.55 5.60 7.48
C SER A 394 8.10 6.74 8.34
N THR A 395 7.53 6.93 9.53
CA THR A 395 8.04 7.87 10.53
C THR A 395 7.98 7.21 11.90
N LEU A 396 9.14 7.09 12.53
CA LEU A 396 9.28 6.53 13.88
C LEU A 396 9.84 7.56 14.84
N GLN A 397 9.62 7.32 16.12
CA GLN A 397 10.05 8.18 17.20
C GLN A 397 10.84 7.40 18.25
N VAL A 398 11.84 8.05 18.83
CA VAL A 398 12.58 7.60 20.00
C VAL A 398 12.94 8.82 20.82
N SER A 399 13.05 8.69 22.15
CA SER A 399 13.40 9.84 22.99
C SER A 399 14.72 9.65 23.71
N PHE A 400 15.33 10.78 24.05
CA PHE A 400 16.44 10.87 24.99
C PHE A 400 16.16 11.98 26.01
N ILE A 401 16.83 11.91 27.16
CA ILE A 401 16.63 12.86 28.25
C ILE A 401 17.90 13.69 28.40
N MET A 402 17.76 15.01 28.25
CA MET A 402 18.79 15.98 28.58
C MET A 402 18.76 16.25 30.09
N GLU A 403 19.91 16.39 30.69
CA GLU A 403 20.01 16.70 32.12
C GLU A 403 19.31 18.03 32.48
N SER A 404 18.91 18.13 33.74
CA SER A 404 18.29 19.32 34.32
C SER A 404 19.00 19.75 35.60
N GLN A 405 20.14 19.18 35.91
CA GLN A 405 20.88 19.50 37.11
C GLN A 405 21.77 20.72 36.87
N PRO A 406 21.58 21.82 37.62
CA PRO A 406 22.41 23.01 37.46
C PRO A 406 23.82 22.80 38.02
N PRO A 407 24.81 23.58 37.53
CA PRO A 407 26.12 23.63 38.14
C PRO A 407 26.08 24.00 39.64
N SER A 408 27.14 23.70 40.36
CA SER A 408 27.25 24.18 41.74
C SER A 408 27.43 25.69 41.81
N ALA A 409 26.94 26.34 42.87
CA ALA A 409 27.16 27.77 43.08
C ALA A 409 28.67 28.07 43.26
N PRO A 410 29.24 29.06 42.54
CA PRO A 410 30.67 29.40 42.67
C PRO A 410 31.03 29.90 44.07
N ALA A 411 32.17 29.49 44.61
CA ALA A 411 32.70 30.08 45.84
C ALA A 411 33.53 31.33 45.52
N LEU A 412 33.29 32.42 46.23
CA LEU A 412 34.03 33.67 46.02
C LEU A 412 35.43 33.58 46.62
N LEU A 413 36.46 34.02 45.89
CA LEU A 413 37.84 34.00 46.30
C LEU A 413 38.39 35.40 46.61
N LEU A 414 38.32 36.32 45.66
CA LEU A 414 38.77 37.68 45.81
C LEU A 414 37.79 38.73 45.33
N PRO A 415 37.59 39.85 45.99
CA PRO A 415 38.29 40.24 47.26
C PRO A 415 37.74 39.43 48.45
N GLU A 416 38.65 39.16 49.43
CA GLU A 416 38.21 38.61 50.72
C GLU A 416 37.18 39.55 51.38
N ALA A 417 36.26 38.96 52.14
CA ALA A 417 35.18 39.70 52.77
C ALA A 417 35.73 40.87 53.64
N ALA A 418 35.12 42.04 53.55
CA ALA A 418 35.39 43.26 54.26
C ALA A 418 36.86 43.81 54.03
N THR A 419 37.45 43.56 52.85
CA THR A 419 38.75 44.11 52.46
C THR A 419 38.59 45.41 51.68
N LYS A 420 39.67 46.24 51.74
CA LYS A 420 39.74 47.48 50.99
C LYS A 420 40.49 47.23 49.67
N VAL A 421 39.83 47.59 48.56
CA VAL A 421 40.40 47.40 47.23
C VAL A 421 40.42 48.68 46.39
N GLU A 422 41.15 48.68 45.29
CA GLU A 422 41.18 49.78 44.34
C GLU A 422 39.84 49.91 43.57
N ALA A 423 39.63 51.10 42.97
CA ALA A 423 38.35 51.40 42.23
C ALA A 423 38.13 50.50 41.05
N ARG A 424 39.17 49.91 40.46
CA ARG A 424 39.11 48.84 39.47
C ARG A 424 39.25 47.50 40.20
N VAL A 425 38.13 47.02 40.76
CA VAL A 425 38.19 45.86 41.63
C VAL A 425 38.41 44.58 40.78
N PRO A 426 39.39 43.75 41.16
CA PRO A 426 39.49 42.37 40.65
C PRO A 426 38.55 41.48 41.45
N LEU A 427 37.69 40.79 40.76
CA LEU A 427 36.73 39.83 41.30
C LEU A 427 37.14 38.45 40.80
N ASP A 428 37.29 37.49 41.71
CA ASP A 428 37.75 36.14 41.41
C ASP A 428 36.94 35.14 42.21
N TRP A 429 36.58 34.00 41.57
CA TRP A 429 35.80 32.94 42.19
C TRP A 429 36.28 31.56 41.71
N GLU A 430 35.87 30.50 42.37
CA GLU A 430 36.22 29.14 41.97
C GLU A 430 35.63 28.80 40.60
N THR A 431 36.46 28.16 39.77
CA THR A 431 36.02 27.59 38.53
C THR A 431 35.07 26.41 38.81
N VAL A 432 33.83 26.49 38.31
CA VAL A 432 32.85 25.43 38.41
C VAL A 432 32.96 24.55 37.17
N THR A 433 32.83 23.23 37.36
CA THR A 433 32.76 22.24 36.28
C THR A 433 31.38 21.61 36.30
N ASP A 434 30.87 21.32 35.10
CA ASP A 434 29.61 20.66 34.89
C ASP A 434 29.71 19.72 33.68
N ASP A 435 28.87 18.66 33.64
CA ASP A 435 28.85 17.71 32.53
C ASP A 435 28.39 18.38 31.23
N SER A 436 27.46 19.31 31.31
CA SER A 436 27.04 20.17 30.19
C SER A 436 27.95 21.39 30.07
N SER A 437 29.21 21.19 29.69
CA SER A 437 30.16 22.30 29.47
C SER A 437 30.02 22.91 28.06
N PRO A 438 30.49 24.20 27.88
CA PRO A 438 31.17 25.04 28.83
C PRO A 438 30.25 25.72 29.86
N VAL A 439 30.77 25.94 31.07
CA VAL A 439 30.09 26.75 32.09
C VAL A 439 30.44 28.21 31.86
N THR A 440 29.46 29.08 31.96
CA THR A 440 29.58 30.55 31.94
C THR A 440 29.09 31.13 33.26
N TYR A 441 29.40 32.42 33.51
CA TYR A 441 29.06 33.05 34.78
C TYR A 441 28.30 34.36 34.58
N THR A 442 27.38 34.64 35.51
CA THR A 442 26.78 35.96 35.69
C THR A 442 27.27 36.55 37.00
N LEU A 443 27.88 37.74 36.94
CA LEU A 443 28.40 38.51 38.06
C LEU A 443 27.49 39.72 38.32
N GLN A 444 27.20 39.99 39.59
CA GLN A 444 26.54 41.23 40.03
C GLN A 444 27.36 41.90 41.13
N VAL A 445 27.44 43.26 41.08
CA VAL A 445 27.94 44.11 42.16
C VAL A 445 26.85 45.10 42.56
N ALA A 446 26.56 45.20 43.85
CA ALA A 446 25.42 45.94 44.40
C ALA A 446 25.82 46.83 45.62
N THR A 447 24.96 47.72 46.00
CA THR A 447 25.10 48.60 47.19
C THR A 447 24.49 48.03 48.47
N ASP A 448 23.80 46.90 48.38
CA ASP A 448 23.25 46.19 49.54
C ASP A 448 23.44 44.67 49.40
N ASP A 449 23.39 43.94 50.51
CA ASP A 449 23.65 42.49 50.59
C ASP A 449 22.55 41.62 49.95
N SER A 450 21.37 42.17 49.73
CA SER A 450 20.28 41.46 49.04
C SER A 450 20.53 41.42 47.53
N CYS A 451 21.39 42.28 47.00
CA CYS A 451 21.62 42.49 45.56
C CYS A 451 20.28 42.67 44.83
N ALA A 452 19.35 43.42 45.41
CA ALA A 452 18.07 43.74 44.78
C ALA A 452 18.30 44.54 43.47
N LEU A 453 17.45 44.37 42.49
CA LEU A 453 17.61 44.97 41.14
C LEU A 453 17.91 46.49 41.19
N ALA A 454 17.29 47.21 42.13
CA ALA A 454 17.50 48.64 42.28
C ALA A 454 18.86 49.01 42.89
N SER A 455 19.58 48.09 43.52
CA SER A 455 20.89 48.28 44.12
C SER A 455 22.07 47.84 43.24
N ILE A 456 21.81 47.15 42.14
CA ILE A 456 22.85 46.64 41.22
C ILE A 456 23.50 47.82 40.51
N LEU A 457 24.83 47.87 40.61
CA LEU A 457 25.64 48.87 39.96
C LEU A 457 26.38 48.33 38.73
N LEU A 458 26.71 47.04 38.75
CA LEU A 458 27.38 46.34 37.68
C LEU A 458 26.80 44.93 37.52
N GLU A 459 26.46 44.57 36.29
CA GLU A 459 26.08 43.22 35.92
C GLU A 459 26.85 42.79 34.69
N LYS A 460 27.35 41.56 34.69
CA LYS A 460 28.08 40.94 33.58
C LYS A 460 27.56 39.53 33.40
N GLU A 461 27.10 39.24 32.18
CA GLU A 461 26.63 37.92 31.79
C GLU A 461 27.56 37.27 30.79
N GLY A 462 27.53 35.94 30.69
CA GLY A 462 28.24 35.15 29.72
C GLY A 462 29.78 35.19 29.91
N LEU A 463 30.25 35.42 31.13
CA LEU A 463 31.68 35.37 31.43
C LEU A 463 32.21 33.94 31.30
N THR A 464 33.23 33.75 30.47
CA THR A 464 33.84 32.42 30.21
C THR A 464 35.02 32.09 31.11
N LYS A 465 35.41 33.05 31.97
CA LYS A 465 36.48 32.89 32.96
C LYS A 465 35.92 33.10 34.35
N SER A 466 36.52 32.46 35.33
CA SER A 466 36.17 32.61 36.75
C SER A 466 36.79 33.86 37.39
N GLU A 467 37.07 34.89 36.61
CA GLU A 467 37.62 36.18 37.04
C GLU A 467 37.03 37.34 36.24
N TYR A 468 36.88 38.48 36.87
CA TYR A 468 36.53 39.73 36.20
C TYR A 468 37.20 40.91 36.86
N THR A 469 37.80 41.81 36.07
CA THR A 469 38.32 43.07 36.59
C THR A 469 37.52 44.24 36.00
N ALA A 470 36.94 45.07 36.85
CA ALA A 470 36.18 46.23 36.41
C ALA A 470 37.02 47.13 35.47
N THR A 471 36.43 47.53 34.36
CA THR A 471 37.08 48.40 33.37
C THR A 471 37.25 49.84 33.91
N GLU A 472 37.94 50.69 33.17
CA GLU A 472 38.11 52.11 33.55
C GLU A 472 36.74 52.84 33.60
N ALA A 473 35.78 52.45 32.73
CA ALA A 473 34.43 53.01 32.68
C ALA A 473 33.53 52.50 33.82
N GLU A 474 33.88 51.38 34.44
CA GLU A 474 33.10 50.68 35.50
C GLU A 474 33.72 50.90 36.89
N LYS A 475 34.65 51.86 37.02
CA LYS A 475 35.27 52.23 38.32
C LYS A 475 34.16 52.53 39.35
N LEU A 476 34.28 51.84 40.47
CA LEU A 476 33.40 52.09 41.61
C LEU A 476 33.85 53.32 42.43
N SER A 477 32.87 54.02 42.94
CA SER A 477 33.18 55.16 43.82
C SER A 477 33.76 54.71 45.17
N SER A 478 34.61 55.55 45.81
CA SER A 478 35.12 55.25 47.13
C SER A 478 33.99 55.09 48.13
N THR A 479 34.07 54.04 48.96
CA THR A 479 33.12 53.76 50.03
C THR A 479 33.83 53.77 51.39
N LYS A 480 32.97 53.91 52.43
CA LYS A 480 33.43 53.77 53.83
C LYS A 480 33.11 52.36 54.32
N GLU A 481 33.78 51.98 55.41
CA GLU A 481 33.65 50.67 56.05
C GLU A 481 32.20 50.35 56.45
N GLU A 482 31.39 51.36 56.75
CA GLU A 482 30.00 51.24 57.13
C GLU A 482 29.03 51.12 55.94
N ALA A 483 29.52 51.24 54.69
CA ALA A 483 28.74 51.14 53.46
C ALA A 483 29.54 50.40 52.40
N PRO A 484 29.75 49.07 52.55
CA PRO A 484 30.47 48.25 51.58
C PRO A 484 29.69 48.04 50.28
N TYR A 485 30.40 47.68 49.24
CA TYR A 485 29.79 47.02 48.09
C TYR A 485 29.66 45.54 48.36
N TYR A 486 28.63 44.93 47.77
CA TYR A 486 28.37 43.50 47.80
C TYR A 486 28.45 42.94 46.39
N TRP A 487 28.88 41.69 46.26
CA TRP A 487 28.97 41.04 44.96
C TRP A 487 28.65 39.57 45.08
N ARG A 488 28.11 39.02 43.99
CA ARG A 488 27.74 37.60 43.88
C ARG A 488 27.91 37.09 42.46
N VAL A 489 28.06 35.79 42.31
CA VAL A 489 28.21 35.10 41.01
C VAL A 489 27.29 33.90 40.99
N LYS A 490 26.70 33.62 39.85
CA LYS A 490 26.09 32.33 39.54
C LYS A 490 26.77 31.70 38.32
N ALA A 491 26.73 30.38 38.24
CA ALA A 491 27.20 29.59 37.13
C ALA A 491 26.02 29.15 36.24
N ILE A 492 26.25 29.05 34.94
CA ILE A 492 25.25 28.65 33.94
C ILE A 492 25.94 27.65 33.03
N ASP A 493 25.32 26.47 32.86
CA ASP A 493 25.82 25.42 31.97
C ASP A 493 25.50 25.68 30.49
N ALA A 494 25.92 24.77 29.59
CA ALA A 494 25.72 24.91 28.15
C ALA A 494 24.25 24.73 27.71
N ILE A 495 23.38 24.16 28.54
CA ILE A 495 21.95 23.99 28.30
C ILE A 495 21.07 24.93 29.11
N SER A 496 21.72 25.96 29.71
CA SER A 496 21.07 27.06 30.44
C SER A 496 20.48 26.71 31.81
N ASN A 497 20.92 25.62 32.45
CA ASN A 497 20.63 25.42 33.85
C ASN A 497 21.46 26.39 34.67
N GLU A 498 20.84 27.11 35.61
CA GLU A 498 21.48 28.12 36.45
C GLU A 498 21.72 27.61 37.88
N SER A 499 22.92 27.83 38.42
CA SER A 499 23.17 27.57 39.82
C SER A 499 22.44 28.57 40.74
N GLU A 500 22.33 28.25 41.98
CA GLU A 500 22.06 29.28 42.99
C GLU A 500 23.15 30.34 42.97
N TRP A 501 22.83 31.56 43.40
CA TRP A 501 23.80 32.59 43.59
C TRP A 501 24.78 32.21 44.71
N SER A 502 26.05 32.60 44.56
CA SER A 502 27.00 32.55 45.68
C SER A 502 26.50 33.37 46.88
N THR A 503 26.91 33.01 48.06
CA THR A 503 26.76 33.91 49.22
C THR A 503 27.45 35.25 48.92
N PRO A 504 26.75 36.42 49.07
CA PRO A 504 27.34 37.69 48.74
C PRO A 504 28.61 37.98 49.55
N GLY A 505 29.68 38.33 48.86
CA GLY A 505 30.92 38.87 49.44
C GLY A 505 30.81 40.40 49.59
N SER A 506 31.59 40.99 50.47
CA SER A 506 31.58 42.43 50.64
C SER A 506 33.03 43.02 50.57
N PHE A 507 33.17 44.23 50.04
CA PHE A 507 34.42 44.92 49.93
C PHE A 507 34.22 46.45 49.99
N TYR A 508 35.33 47.18 50.25
CA TYR A 508 35.35 48.66 50.25
C TYR A 508 36.22 49.14 49.12
N VAL A 509 35.89 50.28 48.52
CA VAL A 509 36.74 50.95 47.51
C VAL A 509 37.38 52.19 48.09
N GLY A 510 38.68 52.26 47.94
CA GLY A 510 39.39 53.44 48.32
C GLY A 510 40.89 53.30 48.03
N GLY A 511 41.54 54.39 47.72
CA GLY A 511 43.00 54.35 47.51
C GLY A 511 43.75 53.83 48.76
N ILE A 512 44.76 52.98 48.53
CA ILE A 512 45.67 52.62 49.58
C ILE A 512 46.46 53.92 49.98
N SER A 513 45.95 54.63 50.94
CA SER A 513 46.74 55.74 51.55
C SER A 513 47.78 55.08 52.42
N PHE A 514 49.03 55.08 51.97
CA PHE A 514 50.13 54.93 52.91
C PHE A 514 50.06 56.13 53.85
N ASP A 515 49.51 55.90 55.01
CA ASP A 515 49.54 56.94 56.07
C ASP A 515 50.95 57.08 56.56
N LEU A 516 51.73 57.98 55.91
CA LEU A 516 53.04 58.36 56.29
C LEU A 516 53.00 59.24 57.54
N THR A 517 52.03 59.06 58.39
CA THR A 517 51.92 59.76 59.66
C THR A 517 52.72 59.03 60.74
N GLY A 518 53.34 59.79 61.62
CA GLY A 518 54.04 59.21 62.72
C GLY A 518 55.56 58.97 62.48
N TRP A 519 56.11 58.05 63.19
CA TRP A 519 57.53 57.77 63.18
C TRP A 519 58.11 57.30 61.84
N VAL A 520 57.34 56.68 60.95
CA VAL A 520 57.74 56.25 59.59
C VAL A 520 58.13 57.46 58.73
N LEU A 521 57.45 58.58 58.81
CA LEU A 521 57.79 59.83 58.14
C LEU A 521 59.13 60.35 58.63
N TYR A 522 59.37 60.27 59.95
CA TYR A 522 60.65 60.67 60.54
C TYR A 522 61.79 59.74 60.13
N VAL A 523 61.56 58.47 59.99
CA VAL A 523 62.57 57.52 59.51
C VAL A 523 62.89 57.77 58.03
N VAL A 524 61.88 57.98 57.14
CA VAL A 524 62.12 58.29 55.73
C VAL A 524 62.85 59.66 55.58
N MET A 525 62.43 60.68 56.33
CA MET A 525 63.12 61.98 56.33
C MET A 525 64.49 61.89 56.96
N GLY A 526 64.69 61.11 58.03
CA GLY A 526 66.00 60.88 58.65
C GLY A 526 66.98 60.14 57.72
N VAL A 527 66.52 59.07 57.05
CA VAL A 527 67.36 58.34 56.10
C VAL A 527 67.67 59.19 54.85
N GLY A 528 66.66 59.91 54.33
CA GLY A 528 66.81 60.84 53.20
C GLY A 528 67.79 61.98 53.55
N GLY A 529 67.65 62.53 54.74
CA GLY A 529 68.60 63.57 55.27
C GLY A 529 70.00 63.05 55.40
N LEU A 530 70.24 61.87 55.94
CA LEU A 530 71.53 61.21 56.01
C LEU A 530 72.16 60.92 54.64
N ALA A 531 71.33 60.49 53.66
CA ALA A 531 71.78 60.27 52.28
C ALA A 531 72.20 61.56 51.59
N LEU A 532 71.45 62.67 51.80
CA LEU A 532 71.84 64.00 51.29
C LEU A 532 73.12 64.57 51.99
N LEU A 533 73.27 64.35 53.30
CA LEU A 533 74.52 64.70 54.01
C LEU A 533 75.71 63.86 53.55
N GLY A 534 75.48 62.55 53.29
CA GLY A 534 76.51 61.68 52.72
C GLY A 534 76.93 62.10 51.31
N LEU A 535 75.96 62.49 50.46
CA LEU A 535 76.19 63.02 49.11
C LEU A 535 76.89 64.38 49.17
N GLY A 536 76.48 65.26 50.07
CA GLY A 536 77.18 66.57 50.33
C GLY A 536 78.60 66.41 50.80
N TYR A 537 78.88 65.49 51.74
CA TYR A 537 80.18 65.15 52.19
C TYR A 537 81.05 64.52 51.06
N TRP A 538 80.46 63.65 50.24
CA TRP A 538 81.22 63.05 49.12
C TRP A 538 81.49 64.04 47.98
N LEU A 539 80.59 64.96 47.66
CA LEU A 539 80.84 66.07 46.72
C LEU A 539 81.79 67.10 47.24
N GLY A 540 81.75 67.48 48.57
CA GLY A 540 82.67 68.39 49.17
C GLY A 540 84.11 67.91 49.18
N ARG A 541 84.34 66.61 49.25
CA ARG A 541 85.66 65.99 49.21
C ARG A 541 86.31 65.98 47.83
N ARG A 542 85.51 66.15 46.75
CA ARG A 542 86.03 66.21 45.36
C ARG A 542 86.44 67.59 44.89
N THR A 543 86.21 68.64 45.72
CA THR A 543 86.55 70.03 45.36
C THR A 543 87.76 70.59 46.07
N THR A 544 88.58 69.78 46.74
CA THR A 544 89.85 70.20 47.32
C THR A 544 91.00 69.47 46.66
N PHE A 545 91.25 69.77 45.40
CA PHE A 545 92.53 69.75 44.76
C PHE A 545 92.53 70.72 43.57
N TYR A 546 93.19 71.84 43.82
CA TYR A 546 93.70 73.03 43.18
C TYR A 546 93.01 74.27 43.61
#